data_c3002a3cc7ba1d13dfad60f85afd09c3
#
_entry.id   c3002a3cc7ba1d13dfad60f85afd09c3
#
_cell.length_a   1.000
_cell.length_b   1.000
_cell.length_c   1.000
_cell.angle_alpha   90.00
_cell.angle_beta   90.00
_cell.angle_gamma   90.00
#
_symmetry.space_group_name_H-M   'P 1'
#
loop_
_entity.id
_entity.type
_entity.pdbx_description
1 polymer ?
#
loop_
_entity_poly.entity_id
_entity_poly.type
_entity_poly.pdbx_seq_one_letter_code
_entity_poly.pdbx_strand_id
1 'polypeptide(L)'
;MDAIQRRDFLKTAAVLAAAGALPKARAAGREAFTVYGAPAMPSVVIAAAAVQGRLAKQADVSLKIWRSPDQLRAGVASGQFKVMMSPANVGVNLRNQGRKVGMVNILTNGVTQLVCKGRAIDSPQELVGKKIVIPFKNDMPDIVLQALLKKLQIDIAKVEIAYTATPPEAMGMLLGRGYHAAVLPEPLASACIMRGKVMGEMVVRGFDIIKAWGQAFGGKPMIPMAGMIADTAFYQARKAQFDLFHQDLKDALAWTLAHKKEAAKIGAKYLPAPEPALAMGIDGARLTVVKASEVKTEILKFYEILMQFNPKLLGGKLPDNGFFLA
;
A
#
# COMPACT_ATOMS: atom_id res chain seq x y z
N MET A 1 73.30 -26.35 -6.35
CA MET A 1 71.92 -26.44 -6.91
C MET A 1 71.88 -25.47 -8.10
N ASP A 2 71.92 -26.03 -9.28
CA ASP A 2 72.18 -25.37 -10.53
C ASP A 2 71.03 -24.46 -11.02
N ALA A 3 71.42 -23.38 -11.69
CA ALA A 3 70.49 -22.39 -12.25
C ALA A 3 69.44 -22.94 -13.22
N ILE A 4 69.67 -24.16 -13.74
CA ILE A 4 68.78 -24.91 -14.64
C ILE A 4 67.53 -25.40 -13.91
N GLN A 5 67.65 -25.88 -12.67
CA GLN A 5 66.53 -26.41 -11.88
C GLN A 5 65.48 -25.31 -11.46
N ARG A 6 65.94 -24.09 -11.29
CA ARG A 6 65.06 -22.95 -10.96
C ARG A 6 64.18 -22.52 -12.15
N ARG A 7 64.74 -22.64 -13.36
CA ARG A 7 64.04 -22.21 -14.59
C ARG A 7 62.93 -23.16 -14.98
N ASP A 8 63.11 -24.44 -14.74
CA ASP A 8 62.10 -25.46 -15.07
C ASP A 8 60.99 -25.52 -14.04
N PHE A 9 61.28 -25.23 -12.76
CA PHE A 9 60.28 -25.10 -11.71
C PHE A 9 59.35 -23.89 -11.94
N LEU A 10 59.88 -22.76 -12.45
CA LEU A 10 59.10 -21.58 -12.77
C LEU A 10 58.25 -21.77 -14.03
N LYS A 11 58.66 -22.58 -14.98
CA LYS A 11 57.85 -22.93 -16.19
C LYS A 11 56.69 -23.86 -15.83
N THR A 12 56.87 -24.80 -14.93
CA THR A 12 55.81 -25.72 -14.47
C THR A 12 54.79 -24.99 -13.58
N ALA A 13 55.22 -24.02 -12.79
CA ALA A 13 54.32 -23.20 -11.94
C ALA A 13 53.47 -22.23 -12.81
N ALA A 14 53.98 -21.73 -13.94
CA ALA A 14 53.26 -20.84 -14.85
C ALA A 14 52.15 -21.55 -15.62
N VAL A 15 52.32 -22.83 -15.94
CA VAL A 15 51.30 -23.65 -16.66
C VAL A 15 50.15 -24.06 -15.71
N LEU A 16 50.43 -24.28 -14.42
CA LEU A 16 49.41 -24.58 -13.43
C LEU A 16 48.59 -23.35 -13.02
N ALA A 17 49.17 -22.14 -13.11
CA ALA A 17 48.46 -20.90 -12.82
C ALA A 17 47.48 -20.48 -13.93
N ALA A 18 47.72 -20.91 -15.16
CA ALA A 18 46.84 -20.61 -16.31
C ALA A 18 45.62 -21.52 -16.40
N ALA A 19 45.63 -22.71 -15.76
CA ALA A 19 44.50 -23.64 -15.74
C ALA A 19 43.45 -23.34 -14.64
N GLY A 20 43.73 -22.38 -13.72
CA GLY A 20 42.86 -22.02 -12.61
C GLY A 20 41.98 -20.81 -12.84
N ALA A 21 42.07 -20.12 -13.98
CA ALA A 21 41.31 -18.90 -14.27
C ALA A 21 40.19 -19.15 -15.34
N LEU A 22 39.47 -20.26 -15.19
CA LEU A 22 38.12 -20.27 -15.77
C LEU A 22 37.29 -19.33 -14.95
N PRO A 23 36.67 -18.28 -15.55
CA PRO A 23 35.72 -17.50 -14.80
C PRO A 23 34.66 -18.49 -14.31
N LYS A 24 34.53 -18.66 -12.96
CA LYS A 24 33.38 -19.31 -12.38
C LYS A 24 32.20 -18.60 -13.01
N ALA A 25 31.51 -19.26 -13.98
CA ALA A 25 30.23 -18.81 -14.43
C ALA A 25 29.38 -18.65 -13.17
N ARG A 26 29.26 -17.40 -12.72
CA ARG A 26 28.38 -17.02 -11.62
C ARG A 26 27.04 -17.49 -12.13
N ALA A 27 26.50 -18.57 -11.55
CA ALA A 27 25.15 -18.99 -11.86
C ALA A 27 24.33 -17.71 -11.84
N ALA A 28 23.77 -17.32 -12.99
CA ALA A 28 23.06 -16.07 -13.12
C ALA A 28 21.94 -16.14 -12.10
N GLY A 29 22.15 -15.48 -10.93
CA GLY A 29 21.20 -15.44 -9.86
C GLY A 29 19.90 -14.90 -10.45
N ARG A 30 18.78 -15.46 -10.08
CA ARG A 30 17.47 -14.97 -10.54
C ARG A 30 17.42 -13.46 -10.33
N GLU A 31 16.95 -12.75 -11.34
CA GLU A 31 16.87 -11.30 -11.29
C GLU A 31 15.91 -10.86 -10.17
N ALA A 32 16.35 -9.94 -9.30
CA ALA A 32 15.56 -9.49 -8.17
C ALA A 32 14.38 -8.61 -8.61
N PHE A 33 13.19 -8.93 -8.10
CA PHE A 33 11.98 -8.13 -8.24
C PHE A 33 11.41 -7.81 -6.85
N THR A 34 11.97 -6.79 -6.20
CA THR A 34 11.55 -6.39 -4.85
C THR A 34 10.41 -5.40 -4.90
N VAL A 35 9.29 -5.72 -4.26
CA VAL A 35 8.17 -4.82 -4.04
C VAL A 35 8.24 -4.26 -2.63
N TYR A 36 8.20 -2.94 -2.48
CA TYR A 36 8.14 -2.26 -1.20
C TYR A 36 6.67 -1.98 -0.85
N GLY A 37 6.07 -2.85 -0.04
CA GLY A 37 4.67 -2.78 0.38
C GLY A 37 4.44 -1.76 1.49
N ALA A 38 3.17 -1.35 1.65
CA ALA A 38 2.71 -0.54 2.76
C ALA A 38 2.30 -1.42 3.96
N PRO A 39 2.30 -0.90 5.21
CA PRO A 39 1.73 -1.60 6.36
C PRO A 39 0.19 -1.56 6.32
N ALA A 40 -0.39 -2.03 5.22
CA ALA A 40 -1.82 -1.98 4.93
C ALA A 40 -2.27 -3.25 4.19
N MET A 41 -3.57 -3.52 4.20
CA MET A 41 -4.18 -4.77 3.75
C MET A 41 -3.80 -5.20 2.31
N PRO A 42 -3.66 -4.32 1.30
CA PRO A 42 -3.24 -4.77 -0.03
C PRO A 42 -1.88 -5.49 -0.07
N SER A 43 -1.02 -5.27 0.93
CA SER A 43 0.26 -6.00 1.04
C SER A 43 0.07 -7.50 1.31
N VAL A 44 -1.10 -7.95 1.78
CA VAL A 44 -1.44 -9.39 1.89
C VAL A 44 -1.52 -10.01 0.49
N VAL A 45 -2.17 -9.32 -0.46
CA VAL A 45 -2.27 -9.78 -1.86
C VAL A 45 -0.89 -9.80 -2.51
N ILE A 46 -0.07 -8.76 -2.28
CA ILE A 46 1.32 -8.71 -2.78
C ILE A 46 2.14 -9.86 -2.20
N ALA A 47 1.99 -10.15 -0.90
CA ALA A 47 2.69 -11.27 -0.24
C ALA A 47 2.28 -12.62 -0.84
N ALA A 48 0.98 -12.85 -1.06
CA ALA A 48 0.49 -14.06 -1.70
C ALA A 48 1.02 -14.21 -3.13
N ALA A 49 1.00 -13.14 -3.94
CA ALA A 49 1.56 -13.13 -5.29
C ALA A 49 3.08 -13.39 -5.29
N ALA A 50 3.83 -12.82 -4.34
CA ALA A 50 5.27 -13.04 -4.22
C ALA A 50 5.64 -14.48 -3.85
N VAL A 51 4.77 -15.17 -3.09
CA VAL A 51 5.01 -16.56 -2.66
C VAL A 51 4.52 -17.59 -3.69
N GLN A 52 3.36 -17.35 -4.31
CA GLN A 52 2.64 -18.35 -5.10
C GLN A 52 2.62 -18.02 -6.61
N GLY A 53 3.00 -16.79 -7.00
CA GLY A 53 2.91 -16.31 -8.36
C GLY A 53 3.87 -17.00 -9.33
N ARG A 54 3.57 -16.88 -10.61
CA ARG A 54 4.39 -17.41 -11.71
C ARG A 54 5.70 -16.67 -11.84
N LEU A 55 5.72 -15.36 -11.56
CA LEU A 55 6.94 -14.56 -11.60
C LEU A 55 7.97 -15.06 -10.57
N ALA A 56 7.54 -15.56 -9.40
CA ALA A 56 8.42 -16.14 -8.39
C ALA A 56 9.18 -17.40 -8.87
N LYS A 57 8.72 -18.05 -9.97
CA LYS A 57 9.43 -19.15 -10.60
C LYS A 57 10.55 -18.68 -11.54
N GLN A 58 10.49 -17.43 -12.01
CA GLN A 58 11.38 -16.84 -13.02
C GLN A 58 12.34 -15.79 -12.42
N ALA A 59 11.92 -15.10 -11.37
CA ALA A 59 12.66 -14.04 -10.69
C ALA A 59 12.70 -14.27 -9.17
N ASP A 60 13.62 -13.59 -8.47
CA ASP A 60 13.64 -13.52 -7.02
C ASP A 60 12.67 -12.42 -6.56
N VAL A 61 11.40 -12.82 -6.39
CA VAL A 61 10.33 -11.91 -5.97
C VAL A 61 10.31 -11.80 -4.47
N SER A 62 10.41 -10.59 -3.94
CA SER A 62 10.39 -10.33 -2.50
C SER A 62 9.49 -9.15 -2.13
N LEU A 63 8.87 -9.23 -0.95
CA LEU A 63 8.11 -8.14 -0.35
C LEU A 63 8.87 -7.60 0.86
N LYS A 64 9.06 -6.28 0.90
CA LYS A 64 9.58 -5.56 2.07
C LYS A 64 8.59 -4.47 2.44
N ILE A 65 8.25 -4.34 3.73
CA ILE A 65 7.29 -3.33 4.17
C ILE A 65 8.03 -2.06 4.59
N TRP A 66 7.69 -0.93 3.99
CA TRP A 66 8.15 0.37 4.48
C TRP A 66 7.36 0.77 5.74
N ARG A 67 8.01 1.51 6.64
CA ARG A 67 7.47 1.79 7.99
C ARG A 67 6.78 3.15 8.10
N SER A 68 7.13 4.09 7.23
CA SER A 68 6.59 5.45 7.26
C SER A 68 6.54 6.07 5.87
N PRO A 69 5.68 7.07 5.64
CA PRO A 69 5.67 7.85 4.40
C PRO A 69 7.02 8.49 4.08
N ASP A 70 7.80 8.87 5.10
CA ASP A 70 9.12 9.46 4.89
C ASP A 70 10.14 8.44 4.38
N GLN A 71 10.08 7.19 4.88
CA GLN A 71 10.89 6.09 4.34
C GLN A 71 10.52 5.80 2.88
N LEU A 72 9.23 5.84 2.54
CA LEU A 72 8.79 5.69 1.15
C LEU A 72 9.39 6.80 0.26
N ARG A 73 9.25 8.06 0.67
CA ARG A 73 9.80 9.22 -0.07
C ARG A 73 11.32 9.13 -0.23
N ALA A 74 12.04 8.81 0.85
CA ALA A 74 13.50 8.64 0.84
C ALA A 74 13.92 7.49 -0.07
N GLY A 75 13.22 6.34 -0.04
CA GLY A 75 13.49 5.20 -0.91
C GLY A 75 13.30 5.51 -2.39
N VAL A 76 12.28 6.31 -2.75
CA VAL A 76 12.09 6.81 -4.12
C VAL A 76 13.17 7.83 -4.48
N ALA A 77 13.48 8.77 -3.58
CA ALA A 77 14.46 9.82 -3.83
C ALA A 77 15.87 9.27 -4.07
N SER A 78 16.27 8.24 -3.32
CA SER A 78 17.56 7.54 -3.48
C SER A 78 17.60 6.57 -4.66
N GLY A 79 16.45 6.30 -5.30
CA GLY A 79 16.33 5.29 -6.36
C GLY A 79 16.39 3.84 -5.87
N GLN A 80 16.38 3.61 -4.54
CA GLN A 80 16.35 2.27 -3.96
C GLN A 80 15.02 1.56 -4.20
N PHE A 81 13.90 2.30 -4.10
CA PHE A 81 12.56 1.75 -4.32
C PHE A 81 12.20 1.86 -5.79
N LYS A 82 12.27 0.73 -6.52
CA LYS A 82 11.92 0.65 -7.93
C LYS A 82 10.46 0.26 -8.17
N VAL A 83 9.89 -0.54 -7.27
CA VAL A 83 8.49 -0.97 -7.28
C VAL A 83 7.95 -0.85 -5.86
N MET A 84 6.88 -0.10 -5.68
CA MET A 84 6.34 0.11 -4.34
C MET A 84 4.83 0.30 -4.35
N MET A 85 4.19 -0.14 -3.27
CA MET A 85 2.83 0.26 -2.95
C MET A 85 2.86 1.67 -2.35
N SER A 86 1.99 2.54 -2.80
CA SER A 86 1.89 3.92 -2.38
C SER A 86 0.43 4.35 -2.24
N PRO A 87 0.10 5.24 -1.29
CA PRO A 87 -1.13 6.01 -1.39
C PRO A 87 -1.18 6.75 -2.72
N ALA A 88 -2.36 6.81 -3.34
CA ALA A 88 -2.51 7.33 -4.69
C ALA A 88 -2.07 8.81 -4.82
N ASN A 89 -2.38 9.63 -3.80
CA ASN A 89 -1.94 11.02 -3.73
C ASN A 89 -0.42 11.17 -3.63
N VAL A 90 0.26 10.28 -2.89
CA VAL A 90 1.73 10.33 -2.73
C VAL A 90 2.42 10.00 -4.06
N GLY A 91 1.92 9.01 -4.81
CA GLY A 91 2.47 8.67 -6.12
C GLY A 91 2.46 9.86 -7.09
N VAL A 92 1.33 10.56 -7.19
CA VAL A 92 1.21 11.73 -8.07
C VAL A 92 2.00 12.93 -7.55
N ASN A 93 2.06 13.13 -6.23
CA ASN A 93 2.88 14.17 -5.62
C ASN A 93 4.37 13.99 -5.98
N LEU A 94 4.90 12.77 -5.85
CA LEU A 94 6.26 12.44 -6.25
C LEU A 94 6.51 12.71 -7.74
N ARG A 95 5.56 12.33 -8.62
CA ARG A 95 5.63 12.61 -10.06
C ARG A 95 5.69 14.10 -10.33
N ASN A 96 4.82 14.88 -9.70
CA ASN A 96 4.73 16.33 -9.88
C ASN A 96 5.93 17.08 -9.30
N GLN A 97 6.66 16.47 -8.35
CA GLN A 97 7.97 16.93 -7.86
C GLN A 97 9.15 16.49 -8.75
N GLY A 98 8.88 15.95 -9.95
CA GLY A 98 9.91 15.56 -10.92
C GLY A 98 10.51 14.17 -10.73
N ARG A 99 9.95 13.33 -9.82
CA ARG A 99 10.39 11.93 -9.71
C ARG A 99 9.88 11.12 -10.90
N LYS A 100 10.73 10.28 -11.45
CA LYS A 100 10.40 9.43 -12.62
C LYS A 100 9.61 8.20 -12.17
N VAL A 101 8.40 8.41 -11.68
CA VAL A 101 7.49 7.35 -11.24
C VAL A 101 6.17 7.41 -11.99
N GLY A 102 5.53 6.25 -12.13
CA GLY A 102 4.18 6.13 -12.70
C GLY A 102 3.37 5.08 -11.95
N MET A 103 2.06 5.18 -12.04
CA MET A 103 1.11 4.28 -11.40
C MET A 103 0.85 3.07 -12.30
N VAL A 104 1.10 1.88 -11.77
CA VAL A 104 0.92 0.59 -12.47
C VAL A 104 -0.53 0.10 -12.33
N ASN A 105 -1.05 0.12 -11.12
CA ASN A 105 -2.39 -0.39 -10.82
C ASN A 105 -2.96 0.26 -9.55
N ILE A 106 -4.24 0.00 -9.31
CA ILE A 106 -4.93 0.23 -8.04
C ILE A 106 -5.12 -1.14 -7.35
N LEU A 107 -4.82 -1.19 -6.06
CA LEU A 107 -4.90 -2.40 -5.23
C LEU A 107 -6.01 -2.34 -4.18
N THR A 108 -6.61 -1.17 -3.98
CA THR A 108 -7.75 -1.00 -3.08
C THR A 108 -8.61 0.19 -3.49
N ASN A 109 -9.91 0.00 -3.39
CA ASN A 109 -10.92 1.05 -3.58
C ASN A 109 -11.39 1.63 -2.23
N GLY A 110 -10.60 1.48 -1.18
CA GLY A 110 -10.85 2.07 0.14
C GLY A 110 -10.51 1.13 1.29
N VAL A 111 -9.45 1.44 2.03
CA VAL A 111 -9.04 0.67 3.22
C VAL A 111 -9.53 1.31 4.53
N THR A 112 -10.11 2.51 4.46
CA THR A 112 -10.46 3.30 5.63
C THR A 112 -11.85 2.94 6.12
N GLN A 113 -11.96 2.67 7.44
CA GLN A 113 -13.18 2.29 8.14
C GLN A 113 -13.49 3.32 9.22
N LEU A 114 -14.77 3.61 9.45
CA LEU A 114 -15.23 4.23 10.67
C LEU A 114 -15.41 3.14 11.72
N VAL A 115 -14.67 3.23 12.82
CA VAL A 115 -14.77 2.30 13.97
C VAL A 115 -15.37 3.08 15.13
N CYS A 116 -16.45 2.56 15.72
CA CYS A 116 -17.24 3.21 16.75
C CYS A 116 -17.12 2.47 18.09
N LYS A 117 -17.13 3.21 19.20
CA LYS A 117 -17.19 2.69 20.57
C LYS A 117 -18.60 2.89 21.16
N GLY A 118 -19.12 1.86 21.80
CA GLY A 118 -20.45 1.82 22.42
C GLY A 118 -21.55 1.43 21.41
N ARG A 119 -21.85 2.26 20.43
CA ARG A 119 -22.81 1.95 19.37
C ARG A 119 -22.30 2.33 17.99
N ALA A 120 -22.86 1.75 16.95
CA ALA A 120 -22.59 2.17 15.57
C ALA A 120 -23.08 3.61 15.34
N ILE A 121 -22.37 4.33 14.49
CA ILE A 121 -22.79 5.56 13.84
C ILE A 121 -23.17 5.15 12.42
N ASP A 122 -24.47 5.15 12.11
CA ASP A 122 -25.00 4.48 10.92
C ASP A 122 -25.09 5.37 9.68
N SER A 123 -24.91 6.70 9.89
CA SER A 123 -24.92 7.68 8.80
C SER A 123 -23.91 8.81 9.04
N PRO A 124 -23.44 9.49 7.98
CA PRO A 124 -22.58 10.68 8.13
C PRO A 124 -23.21 11.79 8.98
N GLN A 125 -24.54 11.93 8.94
CA GLN A 125 -25.29 12.94 9.71
C GLN A 125 -25.15 12.75 11.21
N GLU A 126 -25.04 11.51 11.68
CA GLU A 126 -24.88 11.18 13.09
C GLU A 126 -23.50 11.56 13.67
N LEU A 127 -22.55 11.98 12.83
CA LEU A 127 -21.26 12.50 13.29
C LEU A 127 -21.41 13.86 14.01
N VAL A 128 -22.49 14.60 13.75
CA VAL A 128 -22.75 15.88 14.42
C VAL A 128 -22.83 15.67 15.94
N GLY A 129 -22.06 16.47 16.68
CA GLY A 129 -21.95 16.36 18.14
C GLY A 129 -21.09 15.19 18.64
N LYS A 130 -20.43 14.45 17.75
CA LYS A 130 -19.54 13.36 18.14
C LYS A 130 -18.08 13.81 18.23
N LYS A 131 -17.35 13.16 19.15
CA LYS A 131 -15.88 13.26 19.27
C LYS A 131 -15.26 12.11 18.49
N ILE A 132 -14.53 12.42 17.45
CA ILE A 132 -13.89 11.42 16.60
C ILE A 132 -12.38 11.63 16.51
N VAL A 133 -11.64 10.57 16.20
CA VAL A 133 -10.19 10.62 16.02
C VAL A 133 -9.85 10.28 14.59
N ILE A 134 -8.98 11.08 13.96
CA ILE A 134 -8.51 10.86 12.59
C ILE A 134 -6.98 10.93 12.57
N PRO A 135 -6.28 9.91 12.04
CA PRO A 135 -4.83 10.01 11.83
C PRO A 135 -4.52 10.89 10.62
N PHE A 136 -3.34 11.51 10.63
CA PHE A 136 -2.79 12.27 9.50
C PHE A 136 -3.64 13.48 9.08
N LYS A 137 -3.67 14.50 9.93
CA LYS A 137 -4.34 15.77 9.62
C LYS A 137 -3.97 16.30 8.25
N ASN A 138 -4.96 16.72 7.46
CA ASN A 138 -4.83 17.22 6.10
C ASN A 138 -4.24 16.21 5.10
N ASP A 139 -4.30 14.91 5.38
CA ASP A 139 -3.95 13.83 4.46
C ASP A 139 -5.18 12.96 4.15
N MET A 140 -5.00 11.90 3.40
CA MET A 140 -6.04 11.12 2.73
C MET A 140 -7.26 10.77 3.60
N PRO A 141 -7.14 10.18 4.81
CA PRO A 141 -8.31 9.81 5.62
C PRO A 141 -9.15 11.01 6.03
N ASP A 142 -8.48 12.09 6.40
CA ASP A 142 -9.10 13.34 6.84
C ASP A 142 -9.80 14.05 5.68
N ILE A 143 -9.10 14.24 4.55
CA ILE A 143 -9.65 14.92 3.38
C ILE A 143 -10.84 14.15 2.79
N VAL A 144 -10.79 12.82 2.75
CA VAL A 144 -11.92 12.00 2.29
C VAL A 144 -13.16 12.24 3.15
N LEU A 145 -13.01 12.24 4.48
CA LEU A 145 -14.15 12.51 5.37
C LEU A 145 -14.64 13.95 5.22
N GLN A 146 -13.76 14.94 5.22
CA GLN A 146 -14.12 16.36 5.03
C GLN A 146 -14.85 16.58 3.71
N ALA A 147 -14.37 16.00 2.61
CA ALA A 147 -15.01 16.09 1.30
C ALA A 147 -16.42 15.49 1.30
N LEU A 148 -16.57 14.31 1.94
CA LEU A 148 -17.85 13.66 2.09
C LEU A 148 -18.84 14.53 2.90
N LEU A 149 -18.44 15.03 4.07
CA LEU A 149 -19.29 15.87 4.91
C LEU A 149 -19.69 17.17 4.18
N LYS A 150 -18.73 17.83 3.52
CA LYS A 150 -19.02 19.05 2.72
C LYS A 150 -20.01 18.76 1.60
N LYS A 151 -19.82 17.64 0.85
CA LYS A 151 -20.74 17.25 -0.23
C LYS A 151 -22.16 16.98 0.27
N LEU A 152 -22.29 16.43 1.48
CA LEU A 152 -23.57 16.17 2.15
C LEU A 152 -24.13 17.39 2.92
N GLN A 153 -23.48 18.56 2.82
CA GLN A 153 -23.84 19.79 3.52
C GLN A 153 -23.87 19.66 5.05
N ILE A 154 -23.03 18.77 5.58
CA ILE A 154 -22.84 18.58 7.04
C ILE A 154 -21.75 19.53 7.51
N ASP A 155 -22.09 20.38 8.48
CA ASP A 155 -21.16 21.35 9.05
C ASP A 155 -20.09 20.63 9.89
N ILE A 156 -18.86 20.61 9.39
CA ILE A 156 -17.73 19.95 10.05
C ILE A 156 -17.38 20.59 11.40
N ALA A 157 -17.70 21.88 11.61
CA ALA A 157 -17.47 22.55 12.88
C ALA A 157 -18.32 21.97 14.04
N LYS A 158 -19.38 21.24 13.69
CA LYS A 158 -20.22 20.50 14.65
C LYS A 158 -19.71 19.08 14.94
N VAL A 159 -18.57 18.68 14.38
CA VAL A 159 -17.90 17.40 14.65
C VAL A 159 -16.60 17.70 15.38
N GLU A 160 -16.46 17.20 16.62
CA GLU A 160 -15.23 17.40 17.40
C GLU A 160 -14.14 16.42 16.90
N ILE A 161 -13.16 16.91 16.13
CA ILE A 161 -12.12 16.09 15.53
C ILE A 161 -10.80 16.26 16.27
N ALA A 162 -10.29 15.17 16.82
CA ALA A 162 -8.92 15.07 17.31
C ALA A 162 -8.04 14.41 16.26
N TYR A 163 -6.82 14.89 16.10
CA TYR A 163 -5.86 14.35 15.14
C TYR A 163 -4.70 13.65 15.83
N THR A 164 -4.19 12.58 15.20
CA THR A 164 -3.00 11.85 15.64
C THR A 164 -1.97 11.77 14.53
N ALA A 165 -0.70 11.54 14.92
CA ALA A 165 0.37 11.35 13.96
C ALA A 165 0.32 9.96 13.30
N THR A 166 -0.27 8.96 13.97
CA THR A 166 -0.31 7.58 13.49
C THR A 166 -1.67 6.91 13.73
N PRO A 167 -2.05 5.92 12.90
CA PRO A 167 -3.28 5.14 13.12
C PRO A 167 -3.29 4.35 14.44
N PRO A 168 -2.18 3.76 14.94
CA PRO A 168 -2.15 3.13 16.26
C PRO A 168 -2.49 4.08 17.42
N GLU A 169 -2.04 5.35 17.36
CA GLU A 169 -2.42 6.36 18.35
C GLU A 169 -3.94 6.63 18.31
N ALA A 170 -4.54 6.77 17.11
CA ALA A 170 -5.97 6.94 16.95
C ALA A 170 -6.75 5.75 17.52
N MET A 171 -6.29 4.53 17.33
CA MET A 171 -6.85 3.33 17.96
C MET A 171 -6.76 3.42 19.50
N GLY A 172 -5.61 3.81 20.04
CA GLY A 172 -5.39 3.97 21.47
C GLY A 172 -6.34 5.00 22.09
N MET A 173 -6.53 6.13 21.42
CA MET A 173 -7.46 7.18 21.86
C MET A 173 -8.92 6.71 21.84
N LEU A 174 -9.36 5.97 20.80
CA LEU A 174 -10.71 5.41 20.74
C LEU A 174 -10.96 4.39 21.86
N LEU A 175 -10.01 3.48 22.10
CA LEU A 175 -10.14 2.45 23.14
C LEU A 175 -10.08 3.05 24.54
N GLY A 176 -9.45 4.21 24.70
CA GLY A 176 -9.48 5.00 25.93
C GLY A 176 -10.87 5.60 26.22
N ARG A 177 -10.90 6.72 26.94
CA ARG A 177 -12.16 7.38 27.30
C ARG A 177 -12.38 8.66 26.47
N GLY A 178 -13.64 8.95 26.15
CA GLY A 178 -14.08 10.24 25.63
C GLY A 178 -14.23 10.34 24.10
N TYR A 179 -13.93 9.31 23.33
CA TYR A 179 -14.15 9.31 21.88
C TYR A 179 -15.24 8.33 21.47
N HIS A 180 -16.05 8.73 20.48
CA HIS A 180 -17.16 7.94 19.96
C HIS A 180 -16.76 7.10 18.76
N ALA A 181 -15.83 7.59 17.92
CA ALA A 181 -15.36 6.87 16.74
C ALA A 181 -13.92 7.25 16.37
N ALA A 182 -13.30 6.41 15.55
CA ALA A 182 -12.04 6.70 14.89
C ALA A 182 -12.08 6.27 13.42
N VAL A 183 -11.38 6.99 12.57
CA VAL A 183 -11.15 6.61 11.17
C VAL A 183 -9.87 5.81 11.10
N LEU A 184 -9.95 4.51 10.87
CA LEU A 184 -8.82 3.60 10.90
C LEU A 184 -8.68 2.80 9.59
N PRO A 185 -7.46 2.58 9.09
CA PRO A 185 -7.25 1.69 7.96
C PRO A 185 -7.32 0.22 8.38
N GLU A 186 -7.72 -0.67 7.45
CA GLU A 186 -7.52 -2.11 7.62
C GLU A 186 -6.02 -2.49 7.46
N PRO A 187 -5.48 -3.39 8.28
CA PRO A 187 -6.13 -4.30 9.24
C PRO A 187 -6.33 -3.72 10.65
N LEU A 188 -5.93 -2.49 10.90
CA LEU A 188 -5.98 -1.89 12.25
C LEU A 188 -7.41 -1.70 12.77
N ALA A 189 -8.37 -1.40 11.87
CA ALA A 189 -9.79 -1.31 12.23
C ALA A 189 -10.29 -2.64 12.82
N SER A 190 -9.98 -3.75 12.17
CA SER A 190 -10.30 -5.09 12.65
C SER A 190 -9.58 -5.43 13.95
N ALA A 191 -8.30 -5.07 14.08
CA ALA A 191 -7.55 -5.26 15.33
C ALA A 191 -8.14 -4.43 16.49
N CYS A 192 -8.62 -3.22 16.21
CA CYS A 192 -9.30 -2.37 17.20
C CYS A 192 -10.58 -3.03 17.72
N ILE A 193 -11.42 -3.57 16.83
CA ILE A 193 -12.66 -4.28 17.20
C ILE A 193 -12.33 -5.50 18.09
N MET A 194 -11.34 -6.30 17.70
CA MET A 194 -10.92 -7.46 18.49
C MET A 194 -10.38 -7.06 19.86
N ARG A 195 -9.55 -6.01 19.92
CA ARG A 195 -9.00 -5.51 21.18
C ARG A 195 -10.08 -4.97 22.09
N GLY A 196 -11.08 -4.25 21.55
CA GLY A 196 -12.24 -3.80 22.29
C GLY A 196 -12.97 -4.96 22.95
N LYS A 197 -13.23 -6.04 22.20
CA LYS A 197 -13.87 -7.26 22.74
C LYS A 197 -13.08 -7.86 23.91
N VAL A 198 -11.75 -7.93 23.81
CA VAL A 198 -10.89 -8.44 24.90
C VAL A 198 -10.97 -7.52 26.14
N MET A 199 -11.15 -6.21 25.95
CA MET A 199 -11.30 -5.23 27.04
C MET A 199 -12.72 -5.16 27.61
N GLY A 200 -13.68 -5.96 27.12
CA GLY A 200 -15.09 -5.88 27.51
C GLY A 200 -15.83 -4.67 26.95
N GLU A 201 -15.25 -4.00 25.94
CA GLU A 201 -15.80 -2.80 25.29
C GLU A 201 -16.51 -3.18 23.99
N MET A 202 -17.69 -2.62 23.76
CA MET A 202 -18.35 -2.73 22.47
C MET A 202 -17.65 -1.81 21.47
N VAL A 203 -16.96 -2.40 20.51
CA VAL A 203 -16.33 -1.70 19.39
C VAL A 203 -16.81 -2.33 18.09
N VAL A 204 -17.41 -1.52 17.22
CA VAL A 204 -18.08 -1.97 15.97
C VAL A 204 -17.73 -1.07 14.81
N ARG A 205 -18.00 -1.52 13.59
CA ARG A 205 -17.93 -0.64 12.41
C ARG A 205 -19.13 0.29 12.38
N GLY A 206 -18.90 1.53 12.00
CA GLY A 206 -19.95 2.50 11.67
C GLY A 206 -20.34 2.42 10.18
N PHE A 207 -20.93 3.52 9.69
CA PHE A 207 -21.31 3.59 8.28
C PHE A 207 -20.08 3.38 7.36
N ASP A 208 -20.36 2.80 6.19
CA ASP A 208 -19.34 2.57 5.17
C ASP A 208 -19.02 3.88 4.44
N ILE A 209 -17.84 4.44 4.74
CA ILE A 209 -17.35 5.70 4.16
C ILE A 209 -17.32 5.62 2.63
N ILE A 210 -16.91 4.48 2.07
CA ILE A 210 -16.76 4.30 0.63
C ILE A 210 -18.12 4.22 -0.07
N LYS A 211 -19.09 3.56 0.56
CA LYS A 211 -20.47 3.51 0.07
C LYS A 211 -21.10 4.90 0.12
N ALA A 212 -20.94 5.60 1.24
CA ALA A 212 -21.42 6.97 1.39
C ALA A 212 -20.78 7.94 0.37
N TRP A 213 -19.48 7.76 0.09
CA TRP A 213 -18.79 8.51 -0.96
C TRP A 213 -19.42 8.29 -2.33
N GLY A 214 -19.60 7.04 -2.75
CA GLY A 214 -20.24 6.72 -4.03
C GLY A 214 -21.62 7.35 -4.17
N GLN A 215 -22.43 7.29 -3.11
CA GLN A 215 -23.76 7.92 -3.07
C GLN A 215 -23.68 9.44 -3.18
N ALA A 216 -22.78 10.08 -2.45
CA ALA A 216 -22.64 11.53 -2.39
C ALA A 216 -22.09 12.11 -3.72
N PHE A 217 -21.15 11.45 -4.36
CA PHE A 217 -20.49 11.91 -5.57
C PHE A 217 -21.05 11.32 -6.88
N GLY A 218 -22.14 10.54 -6.80
CA GLY A 218 -22.85 10.01 -7.96
C GLY A 218 -22.07 8.99 -8.77
N GLY A 219 -21.33 8.12 -8.10
CA GLY A 219 -20.46 7.13 -8.74
C GLY A 219 -20.50 5.73 -8.10
N LYS A 220 -19.64 4.86 -8.56
CA LYS A 220 -19.38 3.57 -7.91
C LYS A 220 -18.85 3.81 -6.48
N PRO A 221 -19.12 2.89 -5.51
CA PRO A 221 -18.55 2.99 -4.17
C PRO A 221 -17.05 2.65 -4.21
N MET A 222 -16.27 3.59 -4.72
CA MET A 222 -14.84 3.45 -5.00
C MET A 222 -14.10 4.73 -4.69
N ILE A 223 -13.06 4.61 -3.88
CA ILE A 223 -12.02 5.62 -3.71
C ILE A 223 -10.69 4.94 -4.04
N PRO A 224 -10.01 5.30 -5.14
CA PRO A 224 -8.73 4.69 -5.52
C PRO A 224 -7.62 5.15 -4.54
N MET A 225 -7.59 4.53 -3.34
CA MET A 225 -6.77 5.02 -2.23
C MET A 225 -5.31 4.65 -2.35
N ALA A 226 -4.99 3.46 -2.87
CA ALA A 226 -3.60 3.01 -2.99
C ALA A 226 -3.42 2.01 -4.13
N GLY A 227 -2.22 1.99 -4.67
CA GLY A 227 -1.82 1.09 -5.73
C GLY A 227 -0.31 0.94 -5.82
N MET A 228 0.15 0.18 -6.80
CA MET A 228 1.58 0.10 -7.10
C MET A 228 1.99 1.25 -8.00
N ILE A 229 3.09 1.89 -7.62
CA ILE A 229 3.86 2.79 -8.49
C ILE A 229 5.22 2.16 -8.79
N ALA A 230 5.80 2.51 -9.93
CA ALA A 230 7.12 2.04 -10.32
C ALA A 230 7.97 3.18 -10.88
N ASP A 231 9.30 3.06 -10.73
CA ASP A 231 10.25 3.83 -11.52
C ASP A 231 9.99 3.58 -13.00
N THR A 232 9.81 4.63 -13.79
CA THR A 232 9.36 4.50 -15.18
C THR A 232 10.38 3.79 -16.08
N ALA A 233 11.68 3.99 -15.85
CA ALA A 233 12.72 3.31 -16.62
C ALA A 233 12.77 1.81 -16.26
N PHE A 234 12.66 1.50 -14.96
CA PHE A 234 12.60 0.12 -14.49
C PHE A 234 11.37 -0.62 -15.01
N TYR A 235 10.21 0.06 -15.04
CA TYR A 235 8.99 -0.48 -15.62
C TYR A 235 9.15 -0.81 -17.09
N GLN A 236 9.66 0.13 -17.90
CA GLN A 236 9.85 -0.07 -19.34
C GLN A 236 10.83 -1.22 -19.65
N ALA A 237 11.94 -1.28 -18.91
CA ALA A 237 12.93 -2.33 -19.08
C ALA A 237 12.40 -3.74 -18.73
N ARG A 238 11.34 -3.83 -17.91
CA ARG A 238 10.82 -5.08 -17.35
C ARG A 238 9.31 -5.26 -17.56
N LYS A 239 8.77 -4.67 -18.62
CA LYS A 239 7.32 -4.66 -18.86
C LYS A 239 6.70 -6.06 -18.78
N ALA A 240 7.33 -7.07 -19.39
CA ALA A 240 6.84 -8.45 -19.34
C ALA A 240 6.74 -9.01 -17.89
N GLN A 241 7.70 -8.67 -17.02
CA GLN A 241 7.65 -9.07 -15.61
C GLN A 241 6.52 -8.34 -14.87
N PHE A 242 6.27 -7.07 -15.17
CA PHE A 242 5.14 -6.32 -14.59
C PHE A 242 3.80 -6.87 -15.06
N ASP A 243 3.65 -7.21 -16.34
CA ASP A 243 2.42 -7.80 -16.86
C ASP A 243 2.16 -9.17 -16.22
N LEU A 244 3.18 -10.01 -16.08
CA LEU A 244 3.08 -11.30 -15.39
C LEU A 244 2.74 -11.11 -13.90
N PHE A 245 3.41 -10.18 -13.20
CA PHE A 245 3.14 -9.91 -11.80
C PHE A 245 1.75 -9.31 -11.58
N HIS A 246 1.26 -8.49 -12.51
CA HIS A 246 -0.11 -7.97 -12.45
C HIS A 246 -1.13 -9.11 -12.53
N GLN A 247 -0.90 -10.11 -13.39
CA GLN A 247 -1.76 -11.30 -13.45
C GLN A 247 -1.64 -12.15 -12.19
N ASP A 248 -0.42 -12.31 -11.64
CA ASP A 248 -0.21 -13.00 -10.37
C ASP A 248 -0.92 -12.30 -9.22
N LEU A 249 -0.98 -10.96 -9.21
CA LEU A 249 -1.77 -10.20 -8.25
C LEU A 249 -3.28 -10.44 -8.38
N LYS A 250 -3.81 -10.56 -9.61
CA LYS A 250 -5.23 -10.90 -9.86
C LYS A 250 -5.56 -12.29 -9.32
N ASP A 251 -4.70 -13.27 -9.62
CA ASP A 251 -4.88 -14.64 -9.15
C ASP A 251 -4.74 -14.72 -7.62
N ALA A 252 -3.76 -14.00 -7.05
CA ALA A 252 -3.57 -13.89 -5.60
C ALA A 252 -4.74 -13.20 -4.90
N LEU A 253 -5.36 -12.18 -5.52
CA LEU A 253 -6.57 -11.55 -4.98
C LEU A 253 -7.73 -12.54 -4.93
N ALA A 254 -8.01 -13.25 -6.02
CA ALA A 254 -9.07 -14.26 -6.07
C ALA A 254 -8.83 -15.34 -4.99
N TRP A 255 -7.60 -15.83 -4.87
CA TRP A 255 -7.21 -16.79 -3.86
C TRP A 255 -7.34 -16.22 -2.42
N THR A 256 -6.90 -14.99 -2.18
CA THR A 256 -7.00 -14.31 -0.88
C THR A 256 -8.45 -14.20 -0.40
N LEU A 257 -9.37 -13.85 -1.30
CA LEU A 257 -10.80 -13.73 -1.00
C LEU A 257 -11.44 -15.08 -0.68
N ALA A 258 -11.00 -16.15 -1.35
CA ALA A 258 -11.48 -17.52 -1.12
C ALA A 258 -10.85 -18.18 0.12
N HIS A 259 -9.60 -17.83 0.48
CA HIS A 259 -8.79 -18.49 1.53
C HIS A 259 -8.27 -17.48 2.56
N LYS A 260 -9.19 -16.73 3.18
CA LYS A 260 -8.86 -15.58 4.06
C LYS A 260 -7.94 -15.94 5.22
N LYS A 261 -8.09 -17.12 5.83
CA LYS A 261 -7.25 -17.56 6.96
C LYS A 261 -5.82 -17.82 6.50
N GLU A 262 -5.64 -18.51 5.39
CA GLU A 262 -4.34 -18.83 4.81
C GLU A 262 -3.64 -17.58 4.31
N ALA A 263 -4.38 -16.68 3.68
CA ALA A 263 -3.87 -15.37 3.25
C ALA A 263 -3.44 -14.51 4.45
N ALA A 264 -4.20 -14.51 5.54
CA ALA A 264 -3.84 -13.84 6.78
C ALA A 264 -2.56 -14.41 7.40
N LYS A 265 -2.37 -15.74 7.36
CA LYS A 265 -1.15 -16.40 7.83
C LYS A 265 0.08 -16.00 6.99
N ILE A 266 -0.07 -15.84 5.67
CA ILE A 266 0.99 -15.29 4.83
C ILE A 266 1.24 -13.83 5.20
N GLY A 267 0.20 -13.02 5.30
CA GLY A 267 0.28 -11.58 5.60
C GLY A 267 0.92 -11.27 6.95
N ALA A 268 0.67 -12.10 7.98
CA ALA A 268 1.22 -11.92 9.33
C ALA A 268 2.76 -12.03 9.40
N LYS A 269 3.39 -12.63 8.38
CA LYS A 269 4.85 -12.62 8.25
C LYS A 269 5.43 -11.26 7.89
N TYR A 270 4.60 -10.36 7.39
CA TYR A 270 5.00 -9.05 6.86
C TYR A 270 4.35 -7.88 7.61
N LEU A 271 3.09 -8.03 8.02
CA LEU A 271 2.31 -6.94 8.61
C LEU A 271 2.24 -7.06 10.13
N PRO A 272 2.33 -5.94 10.88
CA PRO A 272 2.27 -5.94 12.33
C PRO A 272 0.82 -6.06 12.85
N ALA A 273 0.11 -7.11 12.43
CA ALA A 273 -1.25 -7.40 12.85
C ALA A 273 -1.44 -8.91 13.04
N PRO A 274 -2.20 -9.35 14.05
CA PRO A 274 -2.45 -10.77 14.26
C PRO A 274 -3.30 -11.37 13.13
N GLU A 275 -3.08 -12.65 12.82
CA GLU A 275 -3.79 -13.36 11.75
C GLU A 275 -5.31 -13.19 11.78
N PRO A 276 -6.01 -13.28 12.95
CA PRO A 276 -7.46 -13.07 12.97
C PRO A 276 -7.89 -11.66 12.54
N ALA A 277 -7.10 -10.62 12.87
CA ALA A 277 -7.40 -9.25 12.45
C ALA A 277 -7.16 -9.07 10.94
N LEU A 278 -6.12 -9.71 10.40
CA LEU A 278 -5.87 -9.73 8.95
C LEU A 278 -7.03 -10.45 8.22
N ALA A 279 -7.45 -11.62 8.70
CA ALA A 279 -8.55 -12.35 8.09
C ALA A 279 -9.87 -11.55 8.09
N MET A 280 -10.18 -10.88 9.21
CA MET A 280 -11.35 -10.00 9.31
C MET A 280 -11.23 -8.76 8.42
N GLY A 281 -10.03 -8.20 8.29
CA GLY A 281 -9.77 -6.98 7.53
C GLY A 281 -9.83 -7.15 6.01
N ILE A 282 -9.70 -8.39 5.48
CA ILE A 282 -9.78 -8.66 4.05
C ILE A 282 -11.11 -8.15 3.46
N ASP A 283 -12.23 -8.39 4.13
CA ASP A 283 -13.56 -7.95 3.67
C ASP A 283 -13.72 -6.42 3.73
N GLY A 284 -13.11 -5.79 4.74
CA GLY A 284 -13.20 -4.32 4.92
C GLY A 284 -12.29 -3.52 4.00
N ALA A 285 -11.26 -4.14 3.42
CA ALA A 285 -10.21 -3.44 2.69
C ALA A 285 -10.54 -3.12 1.23
N ARG A 286 -11.70 -3.55 0.71
CA ARG A 286 -12.12 -3.34 -0.69
C ARG A 286 -10.98 -3.57 -1.68
N LEU A 287 -10.32 -4.72 -1.51
CA LEU A 287 -9.18 -5.12 -2.33
C LEU A 287 -9.58 -5.24 -3.80
N THR A 288 -8.71 -4.79 -4.67
CA THR A 288 -8.87 -4.86 -6.13
C THR A 288 -7.51 -5.00 -6.79
N VAL A 289 -7.50 -5.42 -8.04
CA VAL A 289 -6.30 -5.40 -8.89
C VAL A 289 -6.74 -4.96 -10.28
N VAL A 290 -6.56 -3.68 -10.57
CA VAL A 290 -6.97 -3.07 -11.85
C VAL A 290 -5.83 -2.19 -12.35
N LYS A 291 -5.49 -2.26 -13.64
CA LYS A 291 -4.47 -1.38 -14.22
C LYS A 291 -4.88 0.09 -14.07
N ALA A 292 -3.92 0.95 -13.75
CA ALA A 292 -4.18 2.38 -13.56
C ALA A 292 -4.71 3.03 -14.85
N SER A 293 -4.27 2.55 -16.01
CA SER A 293 -4.77 3.00 -17.32
C SER A 293 -6.24 2.68 -17.55
N GLU A 294 -6.75 1.55 -17.02
CA GLU A 294 -8.16 1.14 -17.18
C GLU A 294 -9.13 1.96 -16.33
N VAL A 295 -8.68 2.50 -15.20
CA VAL A 295 -9.48 3.30 -14.26
C VAL A 295 -8.98 4.74 -14.13
N LYS A 296 -8.29 5.22 -15.15
CA LYS A 296 -7.71 6.57 -15.19
C LYS A 296 -8.76 7.66 -14.96
N THR A 297 -9.92 7.55 -15.57
CA THR A 297 -11.01 8.53 -15.44
C THR A 297 -11.47 8.64 -13.97
N GLU A 298 -11.66 7.53 -13.29
CA GLU A 298 -12.05 7.47 -11.89
C GLU A 298 -10.96 8.05 -10.97
N ILE A 299 -9.70 7.74 -11.26
CA ILE A 299 -8.57 8.29 -10.51
C ILE A 299 -8.50 9.81 -10.68
N LEU A 300 -8.66 10.33 -11.91
CA LEU A 300 -8.63 11.76 -12.17
C LEU A 300 -9.79 12.49 -11.48
N LYS A 301 -11.02 11.96 -11.53
CA LYS A 301 -12.16 12.53 -10.79
C LYS A 301 -11.89 12.60 -9.29
N PHE A 302 -11.28 11.55 -8.72
CA PHE A 302 -10.89 11.57 -7.31
C PHE A 302 -9.82 12.65 -7.04
N TYR A 303 -8.81 12.77 -7.88
CA TYR A 303 -7.78 13.81 -7.73
C TYR A 303 -8.33 15.23 -7.88
N GLU A 304 -9.30 15.46 -8.76
CA GLU A 304 -9.99 16.75 -8.89
C GLU A 304 -10.68 17.14 -7.57
N ILE A 305 -11.31 16.17 -6.89
CA ILE A 305 -11.89 16.42 -5.57
C ILE A 305 -10.79 16.77 -4.56
N LEU A 306 -9.68 16.01 -4.50
CA LEU A 306 -8.57 16.30 -3.60
C LEU A 306 -7.97 17.69 -3.86
N MET A 307 -7.85 18.11 -5.13
CA MET A 307 -7.36 19.45 -5.52
C MET A 307 -8.20 20.58 -4.95
N GLN A 308 -9.53 20.39 -4.83
CA GLN A 308 -10.42 21.40 -4.25
C GLN A 308 -10.21 21.61 -2.76
N PHE A 309 -9.71 20.58 -2.05
CA PHE A 309 -9.50 20.62 -0.60
C PHE A 309 -8.05 20.95 -0.23
N ASN A 310 -7.10 20.29 -0.87
CA ASN A 310 -5.67 20.48 -0.57
C ASN A 310 -4.81 20.16 -1.80
N PRO A 311 -4.53 21.13 -2.68
CA PRO A 311 -3.69 20.92 -3.86
C PRO A 311 -2.29 20.36 -3.56
N LYS A 312 -1.75 20.64 -2.36
CA LYS A 312 -0.42 20.17 -1.96
C LYS A 312 -0.34 18.65 -1.87
N LEU A 313 -1.47 17.97 -1.65
CA LEU A 313 -1.52 16.49 -1.65
C LEU A 313 -1.05 15.89 -2.97
N LEU A 314 -1.30 16.59 -4.08
CA LEU A 314 -0.94 16.16 -5.43
C LEU A 314 0.30 16.91 -5.98
N GLY A 315 0.98 17.71 -5.16
CA GLY A 315 2.07 18.57 -5.65
C GLY A 315 1.59 19.75 -6.51
N GLY A 316 0.38 20.25 -6.26
CA GLY A 316 -0.18 21.48 -6.82
C GLY A 316 -0.88 21.32 -8.17
N LYS A 317 -0.88 20.15 -8.80
CA LYS A 317 -1.52 19.91 -10.12
C LYS A 317 -1.95 18.46 -10.29
N LEU A 318 -2.80 18.21 -11.28
CA LEU A 318 -3.13 16.86 -11.73
C LEU A 318 -1.90 16.19 -12.41
N PRO A 319 -1.82 14.86 -12.43
CA PRO A 319 -0.74 14.17 -13.11
C PRO A 319 -0.85 14.30 -14.64
N ASP A 320 0.30 14.24 -15.30
CA ASP A 320 0.36 14.07 -16.75
C ASP A 320 -0.07 12.67 -17.19
N ASN A 321 -0.32 12.49 -18.49
CA ASN A 321 -0.74 11.20 -19.06
C ASN A 321 0.30 10.09 -18.85
N GLY A 322 1.58 10.40 -18.79
CA GLY A 322 2.66 9.44 -18.56
C GLY A 322 2.73 8.90 -17.14
N PHE A 323 1.89 9.41 -16.23
CA PHE A 323 1.77 8.86 -14.89
C PHE A 323 1.06 7.50 -14.86
N PHE A 324 0.12 7.25 -15.78
CA PHE A 324 -0.65 6.01 -15.84
C PHE A 324 0.06 5.01 -16.76
N LEU A 325 0.75 4.04 -16.13
CA LEU A 325 1.48 3.00 -16.87
C LEU A 325 0.51 1.92 -17.39
N ALA A 326 0.78 1.40 -18.60
CA ALA A 326 -0.11 0.47 -19.32
C ALA A 326 0.46 -0.96 -19.37
#